data_e40e51048d3b07408cae66c1280a2b11
#
_entry.id   e40e51048d3b07408cae66c1280a2b11
#
_cell.length_a   1.000
_cell.length_b   1.000
_cell.length_c   1.000
_cell.angle_alpha   90.00
_cell.angle_beta   90.00
_cell.angle_gamma   90.00
#
_symmetry.space_group_name_H-M   'P 1'
#
loop_
_entity.id
_entity.type
_entity.pdbx_description
1 polymer ?
#
loop_
_entity_poly.entity_id
_entity_poly.type
_entity_poly.pdbx_seq_one_letter_code
_entity_poly.pdbx_strand_id
1 'polypeptide(L)'
;MISKNAILETEDLQIGKNVVIGDNVEIRCPEKIHIGDNSVLTKDIKINCTSFEAGEYLFMCERVEIGRGGCYGPNSRVKIGKHVGIFEGTVINPSEEVEIGDDTGIGGDVMIWTHGAWLDVLQGFPADFGPVKIGSNVWLPARSIVLPN
;
A
#
# COMPACT_ATOMS: atom_id res chain seq x y z
N MET A 1 5.14 -7.65 -18.14
CA MET A 1 4.00 -7.29 -19.03
C MET A 1 3.17 -6.22 -18.35
N ILE A 2 2.94 -5.09 -18.98
CA ILE A 2 2.11 -4.00 -18.42
C ILE A 2 0.89 -3.84 -19.33
N SER A 3 -0.31 -3.85 -18.73
CA SER A 3 -1.57 -3.65 -19.46
C SER A 3 -1.61 -2.27 -20.10
N LYS A 4 -2.31 -2.17 -21.25
CA LYS A 4 -2.55 -0.89 -21.93
C LYS A 4 -3.46 0.05 -21.13
N ASN A 5 -4.23 -0.50 -20.21
CA ASN A 5 -5.16 0.24 -19.35
C ASN A 5 -4.55 0.58 -17.98
N ALA A 6 -3.28 0.24 -17.77
CA ALA A 6 -2.58 0.63 -16.55
C ALA A 6 -2.08 2.08 -16.64
N ILE A 7 -2.14 2.78 -15.51
CA ILE A 7 -1.66 4.16 -15.37
C ILE A 7 -0.55 4.18 -14.33
N LEU A 8 0.63 4.64 -14.71
CA LEU A 8 1.78 4.81 -13.84
C LEU A 8 2.27 6.26 -13.97
N GLU A 9 2.06 7.06 -12.92
CA GLU A 9 2.40 8.49 -12.89
C GLU A 9 3.39 8.77 -11.76
N THR A 10 4.63 9.15 -12.12
CA THR A 10 5.71 9.44 -11.16
C THR A 10 6.86 10.18 -11.86
N GLU A 11 7.70 10.86 -11.07
CA GLU A 11 8.97 11.42 -11.56
C GLU A 11 10.05 10.34 -11.69
N ASP A 12 10.08 9.33 -10.81
CA ASP A 12 11.04 8.22 -10.84
C ASP A 12 10.32 6.87 -10.94
N LEU A 13 10.38 6.24 -12.13
CA LEU A 13 9.76 4.94 -12.41
C LEU A 13 10.82 3.84 -12.53
N GLN A 14 10.77 2.87 -11.64
CA GLN A 14 11.66 1.70 -11.63
C GLN A 14 10.84 0.42 -11.59
N ILE A 15 10.79 -0.30 -12.69
CA ILE A 15 10.09 -1.58 -12.82
C ILE A 15 11.11 -2.69 -13.07
N GLY A 16 11.09 -3.69 -12.23
CA GLY A 16 11.97 -4.87 -12.30
C GLY A 16 11.64 -5.79 -13.47
N LYS A 17 12.37 -6.90 -13.54
CA LYS A 17 12.19 -7.93 -14.56
C LYS A 17 10.96 -8.78 -14.25
N ASN A 18 10.31 -9.29 -15.29
CA ASN A 18 9.16 -10.19 -15.18
C ASN A 18 7.98 -9.64 -14.35
N VAL A 19 7.84 -8.32 -14.28
CA VAL A 19 6.71 -7.69 -13.59
C VAL A 19 5.47 -7.76 -14.46
N VAL A 20 4.35 -8.12 -13.85
CA VAL A 20 3.02 -8.11 -14.48
C VAL A 20 2.16 -7.07 -13.79
N ILE A 21 1.62 -6.13 -14.58
CA ILE A 21 0.66 -5.12 -14.13
C ILE A 21 -0.58 -5.27 -15.01
N GLY A 22 -1.67 -5.65 -14.35
CA GLY A 22 -2.92 -6.00 -15.01
C GLY A 22 -3.81 -4.80 -15.35
N ASP A 23 -5.03 -5.10 -15.74
CA ASP A 23 -5.98 -4.09 -16.21
C ASP A 23 -6.47 -3.19 -15.07
N ASN A 24 -6.68 -1.91 -15.39
CA ASN A 24 -7.19 -0.90 -14.46
C ASN A 24 -6.33 -0.74 -13.18
N VAL A 25 -5.05 -1.04 -13.26
CA VAL A 25 -4.11 -0.72 -12.20
C VAL A 25 -3.69 0.74 -12.35
N GLU A 26 -3.95 1.55 -11.32
CA GLU A 26 -3.59 2.95 -11.28
C GLU A 26 -2.61 3.21 -10.14
N ILE A 27 -1.41 3.66 -10.45
CA ILE A 27 -0.39 4.04 -9.46
C ILE A 27 0.02 5.48 -9.72
N ARG A 28 -0.31 6.37 -8.80
CA ARG A 28 0.05 7.79 -8.84
C ARG A 28 0.86 8.14 -7.61
N CYS A 29 2.16 8.19 -7.77
CA CYS A 29 3.12 8.49 -6.72
C CYS A 29 4.12 9.52 -7.24
N PRO A 30 3.93 10.81 -6.95
CA PRO A 30 4.72 11.87 -7.58
C PRO A 30 6.22 11.67 -7.47
N GLU A 31 6.74 11.22 -6.31
CA GLU A 31 8.18 11.09 -6.15
C GLU A 31 8.73 9.81 -6.77
N LYS A 32 8.14 8.64 -6.47
CA LYS A 32 8.73 7.36 -6.87
C LYS A 32 7.74 6.22 -6.95
N ILE A 33 7.89 5.39 -7.97
CA ILE A 33 7.32 4.05 -8.07
C ILE A 33 8.48 3.08 -8.29
N HIS A 34 8.68 2.18 -7.35
CA HIS A 34 9.60 1.05 -7.49
C HIS A 34 8.88 -0.26 -7.25
N ILE A 35 8.93 -1.16 -8.22
CA ILE A 35 8.38 -2.52 -8.13
C ILE A 35 9.49 -3.49 -8.50
N GLY A 36 9.88 -4.33 -7.54
CA GLY A 36 10.94 -5.32 -7.69
C GLY A 36 10.59 -6.47 -8.64
N ASP A 37 11.59 -7.26 -8.97
CA ASP A 37 11.51 -8.36 -9.93
C ASP A 37 10.41 -9.37 -9.58
N ASN A 38 9.86 -10.02 -10.62
CA ASN A 38 8.90 -11.12 -10.50
C ASN A 38 7.61 -10.77 -9.73
N SER A 39 7.22 -9.51 -9.70
CA SER A 39 6.03 -9.02 -9.01
C SER A 39 4.80 -9.07 -9.91
N VAL A 40 3.64 -9.27 -9.28
CA VAL A 40 2.34 -9.33 -9.97
C VAL A 40 1.34 -8.42 -9.25
N LEU A 41 0.86 -7.42 -9.96
CA LEU A 41 -0.30 -6.62 -9.58
C LEU A 41 -1.45 -7.03 -10.51
N THR A 42 -2.50 -7.64 -9.95
CA THR A 42 -3.51 -8.31 -10.79
C THR A 42 -4.38 -7.33 -11.58
N LYS A 43 -5.40 -6.76 -11.02
CA LYS A 43 -6.29 -5.80 -11.68
C LYS A 43 -7.07 -4.93 -10.69
N ASP A 44 -7.65 -3.85 -11.16
CA ASP A 44 -8.51 -2.97 -10.38
C ASP A 44 -7.84 -2.50 -9.06
N ILE A 45 -6.55 -2.21 -9.11
CA ILE A 45 -5.73 -1.78 -7.98
C ILE A 45 -5.52 -0.26 -8.08
N LYS A 46 -5.63 0.42 -6.94
CA LYS A 46 -5.34 1.85 -6.85
C LYS A 46 -4.27 2.13 -5.81
N ILE A 47 -3.22 2.83 -6.22
CA ILE A 47 -2.14 3.27 -5.34
C ILE A 47 -1.96 4.77 -5.51
N ASN A 48 -2.14 5.52 -4.43
CA ASN A 48 -2.05 6.96 -4.42
C ASN A 48 -1.36 7.42 -3.13
N CYS A 49 -0.08 7.71 -3.21
CA CYS A 49 0.78 8.13 -2.11
C CYS A 49 1.97 8.91 -2.66
N THR A 50 2.83 9.43 -1.81
CA THR A 50 4.01 10.21 -2.25
C THR A 50 5.05 9.33 -2.89
N SER A 51 5.35 8.16 -2.29
CA SER A 51 6.22 7.15 -2.88
C SER A 51 5.74 5.74 -2.54
N PHE A 52 5.87 4.85 -3.52
CA PHE A 52 5.57 3.43 -3.41
C PHE A 52 6.80 2.61 -3.79
N GLU A 53 7.33 1.86 -2.85
CA GLU A 53 8.50 1.01 -3.05
C GLU A 53 8.19 -0.42 -2.61
N ALA A 54 8.35 -1.38 -3.49
CA ALA A 54 8.17 -2.80 -3.20
C ALA A 54 9.37 -3.61 -3.66
N GLY A 55 9.76 -4.58 -2.85
CA GLY A 55 10.79 -5.56 -3.16
C GLY A 55 10.31 -6.56 -4.21
N GLU A 56 11.14 -7.55 -4.47
CA GLU A 56 10.85 -8.62 -5.41
C GLU A 56 9.75 -9.57 -4.91
N TYR A 57 9.04 -10.20 -5.85
CA TYR A 57 7.95 -11.14 -5.57
C TYR A 57 6.79 -10.53 -4.78
N LEU A 58 6.45 -9.26 -5.04
CA LEU A 58 5.19 -8.71 -4.57
C LEU A 58 4.03 -9.36 -5.33
N PHE A 59 3.06 -9.90 -4.61
CA PHE A 59 1.79 -10.36 -5.16
C PHE A 59 0.65 -9.51 -4.61
N MET A 60 -0.05 -8.80 -5.46
CA MET A 60 -1.17 -7.95 -5.07
C MET A 60 -2.43 -8.35 -5.81
N CYS A 61 -3.43 -8.77 -5.04
CA CYS A 61 -4.74 -9.17 -5.53
C CYS A 61 -5.57 -7.97 -5.98
N GLU A 62 -6.69 -8.27 -6.57
CA GLU A 62 -7.64 -7.28 -7.07
C GLU A 62 -8.29 -6.43 -5.98
N ARG A 63 -8.71 -5.22 -6.33
CA ARG A 63 -9.40 -4.25 -5.46
C ARG A 63 -8.60 -3.84 -4.23
N VAL A 64 -7.28 -4.00 -4.26
CA VAL A 64 -6.42 -3.41 -3.24
C VAL A 64 -6.37 -1.89 -3.47
N GLU A 65 -6.55 -1.13 -2.39
CA GLU A 65 -6.52 0.32 -2.42
C GLU A 65 -5.50 0.87 -1.42
N ILE A 66 -4.50 1.59 -1.91
CA ILE A 66 -3.51 2.32 -1.10
C ILE A 66 -3.75 3.81 -1.35
N GLY A 67 -4.02 4.59 -0.28
CA GLY A 67 -4.20 6.03 -0.44
C GLY A 67 -5.60 6.56 -0.14
N ARG A 68 -6.53 5.74 0.36
CA ARG A 68 -7.87 6.20 0.73
C ARG A 68 -7.81 7.21 1.88
N GLY A 69 -8.61 8.28 1.78
CA GLY A 69 -8.83 9.20 2.89
C GLY A 69 -7.86 10.36 3.02
N GLY A 70 -7.28 10.86 1.92
CA GLY A 70 -6.57 12.14 1.92
C GLY A 70 -5.09 12.09 2.26
N CYS A 71 -4.40 11.12 1.73
CA CYS A 71 -2.98 10.88 1.96
C CYS A 71 -2.09 11.68 1.02
N TYR A 72 -1.84 12.94 1.31
CA TYR A 72 -1.07 13.82 0.40
C TYR A 72 0.06 14.58 1.10
N GLY A 73 0.57 14.05 2.20
CA GLY A 73 1.71 14.66 2.90
C GLY A 73 3.05 14.06 2.44
N PRO A 74 4.17 14.71 2.75
CA PRO A 74 5.50 14.20 2.44
C PRO A 74 5.82 12.86 3.12
N ASN A 75 5.09 12.53 4.16
CA ASN A 75 5.21 11.27 4.91
C ASN A 75 4.34 10.14 4.34
N SER A 76 3.52 10.44 3.33
CA SER A 76 2.67 9.43 2.67
C SER A 76 3.50 8.46 1.85
N ARG A 77 4.21 7.57 2.52
CA ARG A 77 5.17 6.64 1.93
C ARG A 77 4.80 5.20 2.26
N VAL A 78 4.92 4.33 1.27
CA VAL A 78 4.68 2.90 1.45
C VAL A 78 5.92 2.12 1.03
N LYS A 79 6.47 1.34 1.96
CA LYS A 79 7.59 0.44 1.73
C LYS A 79 7.18 -0.99 2.01
N ILE A 80 7.36 -1.84 1.03
CA ILE A 80 7.02 -3.26 1.10
C ILE A 80 8.27 -4.06 0.83
N GLY A 81 8.56 -5.03 1.69
CA GLY A 81 9.68 -5.95 1.56
C GLY A 81 9.51 -6.94 0.42
N LYS A 82 10.27 -8.04 0.48
CA LYS A 82 10.26 -9.12 -0.51
C LYS A 82 9.24 -10.18 -0.14
N HIS A 83 8.74 -10.93 -1.15
CA HIS A 83 7.80 -12.04 -0.96
C HIS A 83 6.57 -11.65 -0.13
N VAL A 84 5.98 -10.51 -0.44
CA VAL A 84 4.80 -10.01 0.25
C VAL A 84 3.56 -10.29 -0.58
N GLY A 85 2.54 -10.86 0.06
CA GLY A 85 1.20 -11.03 -0.51
C GLY A 85 0.21 -10.05 0.10
N ILE A 86 -0.51 -9.30 -0.73
CA ILE A 86 -1.61 -8.43 -0.30
C ILE A 86 -2.87 -8.90 -1.01
N PHE A 87 -3.84 -9.37 -0.23
CA PHE A 87 -5.02 -10.02 -0.77
C PHE A 87 -6.18 -9.03 -0.99
N GLU A 88 -7.18 -9.53 -1.68
CA GLU A 88 -8.28 -8.75 -2.25
C GLU A 88 -8.98 -7.82 -1.25
N GLY A 89 -9.39 -6.65 -1.72
CA GLY A 89 -10.17 -5.70 -0.94
C GLY A 89 -9.42 -5.00 0.19
N THR A 90 -8.14 -5.29 0.37
CA THR A 90 -7.32 -4.66 1.41
C THR A 90 -7.17 -3.15 1.16
N VAL A 91 -7.31 -2.38 2.23
CA VAL A 91 -7.17 -0.92 2.23
C VAL A 91 -6.00 -0.51 3.11
N ILE A 92 -5.07 0.25 2.55
CA ILE A 92 -3.95 0.85 3.27
C ILE A 92 -4.06 2.36 3.16
N ASN A 93 -4.20 3.03 4.29
CA ASN A 93 -4.18 4.49 4.35
C ASN A 93 -2.80 4.98 4.83
N PRO A 94 -1.95 5.50 3.94
CA PRO A 94 -0.62 5.98 4.26
C PRO A 94 -0.59 7.51 4.43
N SER A 95 -1.39 8.09 5.31
CA SER A 95 -1.21 9.50 5.69
C SER A 95 0.14 9.72 6.38
N GLU A 96 0.62 8.71 7.09
CA GLU A 96 2.00 8.55 7.57
C GLU A 96 2.61 7.28 6.97
N GLU A 97 3.91 7.08 7.16
CA GLU A 97 4.64 5.96 6.57
C GLU A 97 4.06 4.60 6.97
N VAL A 98 3.93 3.70 6.00
CA VAL A 98 3.61 2.29 6.20
C VAL A 98 4.78 1.45 5.72
N GLU A 99 5.33 0.64 6.63
CA GLU A 99 6.34 -0.37 6.31
C GLU A 99 5.77 -1.78 6.48
N ILE A 100 6.00 -2.65 5.52
CA ILE A 100 5.67 -4.08 5.58
C ILE A 100 6.96 -4.86 5.31
N GLY A 101 7.36 -5.69 6.26
CA GLY A 101 8.59 -6.48 6.17
C GLY A 101 8.47 -7.66 5.21
N ASP A 102 9.59 -8.36 5.03
CA ASP A 102 9.70 -9.50 4.12
C ASP A 102 8.84 -10.68 4.56
N ASP A 103 8.52 -11.58 3.61
CA ASP A 103 7.83 -12.84 3.88
C ASP A 103 6.51 -12.66 4.65
N THR A 104 5.73 -11.65 4.30
CA THR A 104 4.54 -11.22 5.03
C THR A 104 3.30 -11.34 4.15
N GLY A 105 2.22 -11.84 4.75
CA GLY A 105 0.91 -11.94 4.10
C GLY A 105 -0.13 -11.02 4.77
N ILE A 106 -0.79 -10.21 3.96
CA ILE A 106 -1.90 -9.34 4.36
C ILE A 106 -3.18 -9.94 3.79
N GLY A 107 -4.00 -10.55 4.64
CA GLY A 107 -5.25 -11.23 4.26
C GLY A 107 -6.25 -10.31 3.58
N GLY A 108 -7.31 -10.89 3.03
CA GLY A 108 -8.35 -10.12 2.34
C GLY A 108 -9.14 -9.18 3.26
N ASP A 109 -9.59 -8.05 2.72
CA ASP A 109 -10.36 -7.03 3.44
C ASP A 109 -9.68 -6.50 4.72
N VAL A 110 -8.36 -6.57 4.81
CA VAL A 110 -7.59 -5.96 5.90
C VAL A 110 -7.58 -4.45 5.74
N MET A 111 -7.64 -3.74 6.87
CA MET A 111 -7.57 -2.28 6.90
C MET A 111 -6.35 -1.84 7.72
N ILE A 112 -5.45 -1.07 7.11
CA ILE A 112 -4.29 -0.46 7.76
C ILE A 112 -4.47 1.05 7.74
N TRP A 113 -4.56 1.65 8.91
CA TRP A 113 -4.78 3.08 9.07
C TRP A 113 -3.62 3.75 9.80
N THR A 114 -3.12 4.83 9.27
CA THR A 114 -2.08 5.66 9.88
C THR A 114 -2.66 6.90 10.57
N HIS A 115 -3.98 7.07 10.56
CA HIS A 115 -4.66 8.13 11.30
C HIS A 115 -6.10 7.76 11.63
N GLY A 116 -6.68 8.48 12.59
CA GLY A 116 -8.08 8.37 12.94
C GLY A 116 -8.49 9.37 14.02
N ALA A 117 -9.79 9.55 14.20
CA ALA A 117 -10.37 10.44 15.20
C ALA A 117 -10.97 9.61 16.36
N TRP A 118 -10.18 8.79 17.00
CA TRP A 118 -10.57 7.94 18.13
C TRP A 118 -10.34 8.57 19.52
N LEU A 119 -9.93 9.83 19.54
CA LEU A 119 -9.77 10.59 20.77
C LEU A 119 -11.12 11.18 21.22
N ASP A 120 -11.12 11.79 22.41
CA ASP A 120 -12.33 12.28 23.06
C ASP A 120 -13.11 13.25 22.18
N VAL A 121 -14.35 12.89 21.84
CA VAL A 121 -15.26 13.69 21.01
C VAL A 121 -15.59 15.05 21.64
N LEU A 122 -15.55 15.17 22.97
CA LEU A 122 -15.79 16.42 23.69
C LEU A 122 -14.66 17.43 23.48
N GLN A 123 -13.51 16.98 22.98
CA GLN A 123 -12.39 17.83 22.59
C GLN A 123 -12.39 18.19 21.09
N GLY A 124 -13.48 17.91 20.35
CA GLY A 124 -13.64 18.29 18.95
C GLY A 124 -13.12 17.27 17.94
N PHE A 125 -13.14 15.98 18.26
CA PHE A 125 -12.65 14.90 17.37
C PHE A 125 -11.20 15.11 16.90
N PRO A 126 -10.24 15.34 17.77
CA PRO A 126 -8.86 15.51 17.32
C PRO A 126 -8.39 14.25 16.60
N ALA A 127 -7.76 14.43 15.44
CA ALA A 127 -7.18 13.33 14.71
C ALA A 127 -5.79 13.02 15.27
N ASP A 128 -5.49 11.73 15.43
CA ASP A 128 -4.18 11.21 15.77
C ASP A 128 -3.54 10.58 14.54
N PHE A 129 -2.24 10.80 14.36
CA PHE A 129 -1.46 10.32 13.21
C PHE A 129 -0.22 9.59 13.71
N GLY A 130 0.13 8.50 13.05
CA GLY A 130 1.35 7.78 13.35
C GLY A 130 1.67 6.74 12.28
N PRO A 131 2.95 6.37 12.13
CA PRO A 131 3.35 5.35 11.19
C PRO A 131 2.84 3.96 11.62
N VAL A 132 2.75 3.06 10.64
CA VAL A 132 2.49 1.64 10.90
C VAL A 132 3.67 0.83 10.37
N LYS A 133 4.23 -0.01 11.24
CA LYS A 133 5.29 -0.94 10.88
C LYS A 133 4.88 -2.38 11.16
N ILE A 134 4.74 -3.16 10.10
CA ILE A 134 4.52 -4.61 10.15
C ILE A 134 5.88 -5.27 9.90
N GLY A 135 6.30 -6.13 10.82
CA GLY A 135 7.57 -6.85 10.72
C GLY A 135 7.59 -7.89 9.60
N SER A 136 8.67 -8.66 9.54
CA SER A 136 8.81 -9.79 8.63
C SER A 136 8.20 -11.06 9.21
N ASN A 137 7.84 -12.01 8.33
CA ASN A 137 7.23 -13.29 8.71
C ASN A 137 5.90 -13.13 9.48
N VAL A 138 5.10 -12.14 9.09
CA VAL A 138 3.80 -11.84 9.70
C VAL A 138 2.68 -12.33 8.80
N TRP A 139 1.62 -12.84 9.41
CA TRP A 139 0.35 -13.08 8.75
C TRP A 139 -0.74 -12.28 9.44
N LEU A 140 -1.35 -11.33 8.72
CA LEU A 140 -2.56 -10.66 9.16
C LEU A 140 -3.76 -11.40 8.61
N PRO A 141 -4.61 -12.00 9.45
CA PRO A 141 -5.82 -12.68 8.98
C PRO A 141 -6.78 -11.71 8.31
N ALA A 142 -7.63 -12.26 7.44
CA ALA A 142 -8.66 -11.48 6.75
C ALA A 142 -9.51 -10.65 7.72
N ARG A 143 -9.86 -9.42 7.30
CA ARG A 143 -10.66 -8.45 8.07
C ARG A 143 -10.02 -7.94 9.36
N SER A 144 -8.70 -8.09 9.49
CA SER A 144 -7.97 -7.42 10.57
C SER A 144 -7.95 -5.90 10.37
N ILE A 145 -7.93 -5.16 11.46
CA ILE A 145 -7.73 -3.71 11.45
C ILE A 145 -6.44 -3.42 12.22
N VAL A 146 -5.52 -2.71 11.56
CA VAL A 146 -4.27 -2.23 12.16
C VAL A 146 -4.34 -0.72 12.29
N LEU A 147 -4.08 -0.23 13.48
CA LEU A 147 -4.05 1.18 13.83
C LEU A 147 -2.60 1.62 14.13
N PRO A 148 -2.28 2.91 14.06
CA PRO A 148 -0.95 3.43 14.37
C PRO A 148 -0.62 3.26 15.86
N ASN A 149 0.69 3.13 16.19
CA ASN A 149 1.29 2.99 17.54
C ASN A 149 0.94 1.70 18.25
#